data_bcb48bdf97875b34197b8bdedf758ad1
#
_entry.id   bcb48bdf97875b34197b8bdedf758ad1
#
_cell.length_a   1.000
_cell.length_b   1.000
_cell.length_c   1.000
_cell.angle_alpha   90.00
_cell.angle_beta   90.00
_cell.angle_gamma   90.00
#
_symmetry.space_group_name_H-M   'P 1'
#
loop_
_entity.id
_entity.type
_entity.pdbx_description
1 polymer ?
#
loop_
_entity_poly.entity_id
_entity_poly.type
_entity_poly.pdbx_seq_one_letter_code
_entity_poly.pdbx_strand_id
1 'polypeptide(L)'
;MLVDAFKDLPEIVSICKRSPRNGMMVIGGGVPRNTVQSAALASKKGMDYAVIMTMDRPEIGGLSGSTLEETVSWGKVKSAANKIMVIGDAMIVFPIIVASVLERLGEDFKRAPYLKPKGIGGI
;
A
#
# COMPACT_ATOMS: atom_id res chain seq x y z
N MET A 1 -10.61 3.54 28.29
CA MET A 1 -10.18 2.79 27.08
C MET A 1 -8.81 3.33 26.70
N LEU A 2 -7.78 2.50 26.75
CA LEU A 2 -6.42 2.90 26.35
C LEU A 2 -6.23 2.54 24.87
N VAL A 3 -5.95 3.52 24.02
CA VAL A 3 -5.57 3.30 22.62
C VAL A 3 -4.05 3.29 22.55
N ASP A 4 -3.47 2.15 22.22
CA ASP A 4 -2.02 1.98 22.11
C ASP A 4 -1.61 1.98 20.63
N ALA A 5 -1.32 3.18 20.11
CA ALA A 5 -0.91 3.36 18.72
C ALA A 5 0.47 2.73 18.39
N PHE A 6 1.27 2.39 19.40
CA PHE A 6 2.58 1.77 19.17
C PHE A 6 2.49 0.28 18.82
N LYS A 7 1.34 -0.37 19.04
CA LYS A 7 1.15 -1.78 18.68
C LYS A 7 0.92 -1.98 17.19
N ASP A 8 0.36 -1.02 16.51
CA ASP A 8 -0.03 -1.14 15.09
C ASP A 8 1.20 -1.32 14.18
N LEU A 9 2.27 -0.57 14.43
CA LEU A 9 3.47 -0.65 13.58
C LEU A 9 4.16 -2.03 13.64
N PRO A 10 4.43 -2.63 14.81
CA PRO A 10 4.95 -4.00 14.90
C PRO A 10 4.03 -5.03 14.24
N GLU A 11 2.72 -4.85 14.32
CA GLU A 11 1.75 -5.75 13.68
C GLU A 11 1.87 -5.69 12.16
N ILE A 12 1.88 -4.49 11.56
CA ILE A 12 2.07 -4.31 10.11
C ILE A 12 3.42 -4.89 9.67
N VAL A 13 4.49 -4.65 10.42
CA VAL A 13 5.82 -5.24 10.16
C VAL A 13 5.76 -6.77 10.17
N SER A 14 5.05 -7.35 11.13
CA SER A 14 4.86 -8.80 11.23
C SER A 14 4.09 -9.35 10.02
N ILE A 15 3.04 -8.68 9.58
CA ILE A 15 2.28 -9.03 8.38
C ILE A 15 3.21 -9.02 7.16
N CYS A 16 3.98 -7.95 6.97
CA CYS A 16 4.92 -7.84 5.87
C CYS A 16 5.98 -8.97 5.88
N LYS A 17 6.48 -9.34 7.06
CA LYS A 17 7.46 -10.44 7.20
C LYS A 17 6.89 -11.80 6.83
N ARG A 18 5.66 -12.09 7.21
CA ARG A 18 5.00 -13.38 6.95
C ARG A 18 4.52 -13.54 5.52
N SER A 19 4.21 -12.42 4.86
CA SER A 19 3.67 -12.44 3.49
C SER A 19 4.74 -12.85 2.49
N PRO A 20 4.44 -13.73 1.53
CA PRO A 20 5.37 -14.09 0.46
C PRO A 20 5.63 -12.90 -0.49
N ARG A 21 4.63 -12.08 -0.73
CA ARG A 21 4.70 -10.84 -1.52
C ARG A 21 3.90 -9.75 -0.82
N ASN A 22 4.40 -8.53 -0.88
CA ASN A 22 3.76 -7.36 -0.30
C ASN A 22 3.28 -6.40 -1.39
N GLY A 23 2.02 -6.00 -1.29
CA GLY A 23 1.44 -4.97 -2.14
C GLY A 23 0.82 -3.86 -1.30
N MET A 24 0.87 -2.64 -1.82
CA MET A 24 0.17 -1.51 -1.21
C MET A 24 -0.65 -0.75 -2.26
N MET A 25 -1.79 -0.29 -1.84
CA MET A 25 -2.58 0.72 -2.56
C MET A 25 -2.77 1.91 -1.62
N VAL A 26 -2.32 3.06 -2.04
CA VAL A 26 -2.40 4.31 -1.26
C VAL A 26 -3.36 5.26 -1.96
N ILE A 27 -4.36 5.72 -1.23
CA ILE A 27 -5.30 6.75 -1.65
C ILE A 27 -5.01 7.99 -0.82
N GLY A 28 -4.47 9.02 -1.44
CA GLY A 28 -3.91 10.18 -0.78
C GLY A 28 -2.42 10.01 -0.48
N GLY A 29 -1.97 10.46 0.69
CA GLY A 29 -0.54 10.40 1.01
C GLY A 29 -0.28 10.74 2.48
N GLY A 30 0.91 11.32 2.75
CA GLY A 30 1.30 11.79 4.06
C GLY A 30 1.65 10.67 5.04
N VAL A 31 1.22 10.82 6.30
CA VAL A 31 1.59 9.93 7.42
C VAL A 31 1.13 8.48 7.19
N PRO A 32 -0.11 8.18 6.78
CA PRO A 32 -0.53 6.80 6.56
C PRO A 32 0.32 6.07 5.52
N ARG A 33 0.62 6.74 4.40
CA ARG A 33 1.53 6.22 3.37
C ARG A 33 2.89 5.89 3.96
N ASN A 34 3.46 6.83 4.71
CA ASN A 34 4.79 6.66 5.30
C ASN A 34 4.81 5.53 6.34
N THR A 35 3.76 5.37 7.13
CA THR A 35 3.65 4.30 8.13
C THR A 35 3.73 2.93 7.48
N VAL A 36 2.91 2.68 6.45
CA VAL A 36 2.92 1.40 5.72
C VAL A 36 4.26 1.15 5.03
N GLN A 37 4.82 2.16 4.40
CA GLN A 37 6.13 2.05 3.73
C GLN A 37 7.27 1.83 4.73
N SER A 38 7.22 2.45 5.90
CA SER A 38 8.22 2.27 6.96
C SER A 38 8.14 0.86 7.56
N ALA A 39 6.93 0.30 7.69
CA ALA A 39 6.76 -1.09 8.09
C ALA A 39 7.35 -2.06 7.06
N ALA A 40 7.18 -1.81 5.77
CA ALA A 40 7.79 -2.60 4.71
C ALA A 40 9.33 -2.55 4.78
N LEU A 41 9.90 -1.37 5.00
CA LEU A 41 11.33 -1.18 5.20
C LEU A 41 11.82 -1.95 6.45
N ALA A 42 11.15 -1.79 7.59
CA ALA A 42 11.49 -2.47 8.84
C ALA A 42 11.37 -3.99 8.74
N SER A 43 10.49 -4.48 7.87
CA SER A 43 10.39 -5.91 7.56
C SER A 43 11.57 -6.46 6.75
N LYS A 44 12.40 -5.60 6.17
CA LYS A 44 13.50 -5.90 5.23
C LYS A 44 13.05 -6.56 3.92
N LYS A 45 11.75 -6.53 3.61
CA LYS A 45 11.22 -7.11 2.37
C LYS A 45 10.90 -6.08 1.29
N GLY A 46 10.48 -4.88 1.69
CA GLY A 46 9.95 -3.87 0.78
C GLY A 46 8.63 -4.31 0.12
N MET A 47 8.10 -3.45 -0.73
CA MET A 47 6.88 -3.73 -1.49
C MET A 47 7.21 -4.28 -2.87
N ASP A 48 6.50 -5.32 -3.29
CA ASP A 48 6.56 -5.92 -4.64
C ASP A 48 5.60 -5.22 -5.61
N TYR A 49 4.53 -4.65 -5.06
CA TYR A 49 3.51 -3.91 -5.81
C TYR A 49 3.19 -2.61 -5.09
N ALA A 50 3.10 -1.51 -5.85
CA ALA A 50 2.74 -0.22 -5.29
C ALA A 50 1.85 0.57 -6.26
N VAL A 51 0.65 0.91 -5.82
CA VAL A 51 -0.25 1.84 -6.51
C VAL A 51 -0.46 3.02 -5.59
N ILE A 52 -0.12 4.21 -6.06
CA ILE A 52 -0.27 5.45 -5.30
C ILE A 52 -1.12 6.42 -6.10
N MET A 53 -2.17 6.92 -5.49
CA MET A 53 -3.02 7.97 -6.03
C MET A 53 -2.95 9.18 -5.10
N THR A 54 -2.50 10.31 -5.61
CA THR A 54 -2.39 11.54 -4.82
C THR A 54 -2.62 12.77 -5.71
N MET A 55 -3.12 13.83 -5.13
CA MET A 55 -3.19 15.14 -5.79
C MET A 55 -1.91 15.96 -5.61
N ASP A 56 -1.05 15.57 -4.68
CA ASP A 56 0.19 16.27 -4.40
C ASP A 56 1.24 15.95 -5.46
N ARG A 57 1.90 17.00 -5.91
CA ARG A 57 3.00 16.94 -6.87
C ARG A 57 4.34 16.95 -6.15
N PRO A 58 5.41 16.44 -6.77
CA PRO A 58 6.74 16.45 -6.18
C PRO A 58 7.22 17.83 -5.75
N GLU A 59 6.80 18.88 -6.46
CA GLU A 59 7.19 20.27 -6.20
C GLU A 59 6.66 20.79 -4.84
N ILE A 60 5.56 20.21 -4.35
CA ILE A 60 5.00 20.56 -3.04
C ILE A 60 5.88 20.00 -1.92
N GLY A 61 6.59 18.91 -2.19
CA GLY A 61 7.42 18.22 -1.22
C GLY A 61 6.61 17.42 -0.21
N GLY A 62 7.27 17.05 0.90
CA GLY A 62 6.66 16.27 1.96
C GLY A 62 6.44 14.80 1.62
N LEU A 63 5.75 14.08 2.52
CA LEU A 63 5.53 12.63 2.37
C LEU A 63 4.54 12.29 1.25
N SER A 64 3.57 13.15 1.00
CA SER A 64 2.53 12.91 -0.02
C SER A 64 3.01 13.17 -1.44
N GLY A 65 3.93 14.13 -1.63
CA GLY A 65 4.54 14.45 -2.91
C GLY A 65 5.76 13.60 -3.27
N SER A 66 6.25 12.74 -2.38
CA SER A 66 7.45 11.93 -2.67
C SER A 66 7.24 11.00 -3.87
N THR A 67 8.24 10.93 -4.74
CA THR A 67 8.21 10.15 -5.97
C THR A 67 8.38 8.63 -5.71
N LEU A 68 8.14 7.84 -6.73
CA LEU A 68 8.41 6.39 -6.66
C LEU A 68 9.91 6.10 -6.59
N GLU A 69 10.72 6.89 -7.27
CA GLU A 69 12.18 6.78 -7.25
C GLU A 69 12.74 7.02 -5.85
N GLU A 70 12.23 8.03 -5.16
CA GLU A 70 12.59 8.28 -3.76
C GLU A 70 12.19 7.11 -2.86
N THR A 71 11.00 6.55 -3.03
CA THR A 71 10.55 5.40 -2.22
C THR A 71 11.37 4.14 -2.48
N VAL A 72 11.90 3.98 -3.70
CA VAL A 72 12.84 2.91 -4.05
C VAL A 72 14.20 3.18 -3.40
N SER A 73 14.72 4.40 -3.50
CA SER A 73 16.02 4.76 -2.90
C SER A 73 16.05 4.55 -1.39
N TRP A 74 14.92 4.72 -0.73
CA TRP A 74 14.76 4.45 0.70
C TRP A 74 14.56 2.96 1.04
N GLY A 75 14.47 2.07 0.06
CA GLY A 75 14.22 0.64 0.25
C GLY A 75 12.78 0.28 0.68
N LYS A 76 11.85 1.23 0.60
CA LYS A 76 10.43 1.01 0.94
C LYS A 76 9.69 0.22 -0.14
N VAL A 77 10.07 0.43 -1.39
CA VAL A 77 9.57 -0.28 -2.57
C VAL A 77 10.77 -0.88 -3.29
N LYS A 78 10.65 -2.13 -3.74
CA LYS A 78 11.74 -2.79 -4.46
C LYS A 78 11.99 -2.12 -5.81
N SER A 79 13.22 -2.11 -6.27
CA SER A 79 13.56 -1.58 -7.61
C SER A 79 12.81 -2.30 -8.72
N ALA A 80 12.71 -3.64 -8.61
CA ALA A 80 11.98 -4.51 -9.56
C ALA A 80 10.47 -4.58 -9.29
N ALA A 81 9.92 -3.77 -8.39
CA ALA A 81 8.48 -3.77 -8.08
C ALA A 81 7.66 -3.27 -9.28
N ASN A 82 6.48 -3.87 -9.45
CA ASN A 82 5.45 -3.27 -10.29
C ASN A 82 4.84 -2.09 -9.54
N LYS A 83 5.11 -0.88 -10.02
CA LYS A 83 4.74 0.34 -9.32
C LYS A 83 4.21 1.41 -10.25
N ILE A 84 3.19 2.13 -9.80
CA ILE A 84 2.60 3.24 -10.52
C ILE A 84 2.16 4.33 -9.54
N MET A 85 2.35 5.57 -9.93
CA MET A 85 1.82 6.73 -9.23
C MET A 85 0.93 7.52 -10.18
N VAL A 86 -0.26 7.85 -9.72
CA VAL A 86 -1.23 8.64 -10.46
C VAL A 86 -1.44 9.94 -9.70
N ILE A 87 -1.19 11.07 -10.38
CA ILE A 87 -1.52 12.39 -9.85
C ILE A 87 -2.95 12.71 -10.30
N GLY A 88 -3.87 12.70 -9.36
CA GLY A 88 -5.29 12.93 -9.64
C GLY A 88 -6.16 12.71 -8.42
N ASP A 89 -7.39 13.22 -8.52
CA ASP A 89 -8.40 13.04 -7.48
C ASP A 89 -8.82 11.57 -7.40
N ALA A 90 -8.66 10.99 -6.23
CA ALA A 90 -9.00 9.59 -5.99
C ALA A 90 -10.49 9.29 -6.18
N MET A 91 -11.37 10.24 -5.95
CA MET A 91 -12.82 10.08 -6.18
C MET A 91 -13.15 9.86 -7.66
N ILE A 92 -12.30 10.35 -8.55
CA ILE A 92 -12.42 10.16 -10.01
C ILE A 92 -11.64 8.92 -10.46
N VAL A 93 -10.38 8.82 -10.04
CA VAL A 93 -9.44 7.82 -10.55
C VAL A 93 -9.72 6.42 -10.00
N PHE A 94 -10.03 6.31 -8.70
CA PHE A 94 -10.22 5.01 -8.06
C PHE A 94 -11.38 4.19 -8.64
N PRO A 95 -12.59 4.76 -8.85
CA PRO A 95 -13.69 4.03 -9.48
C PRO A 95 -13.35 3.51 -10.89
N ILE A 96 -12.60 4.29 -11.69
CA ILE A 96 -12.18 3.89 -13.03
C ILE A 96 -11.22 2.70 -12.96
N ILE A 97 -10.26 2.73 -12.04
CA ILE A 97 -9.33 1.61 -11.83
C ILE A 97 -10.10 0.36 -11.39
N VAL A 98 -11.02 0.50 -10.43
CA VAL A 98 -11.83 -0.63 -9.94
C VAL A 98 -12.66 -1.23 -11.07
N ALA A 99 -13.36 -0.41 -11.87
CA ALA A 99 -14.14 -0.87 -13.00
C ALA A 99 -13.28 -1.64 -14.02
N SER A 100 -12.11 -1.12 -14.38
CA SER A 100 -11.17 -1.77 -15.29
C SER A 100 -10.64 -3.09 -14.74
N VAL A 101 -10.35 -3.16 -13.45
CA VAL A 101 -9.90 -4.41 -12.81
C VAL A 101 -11.01 -5.45 -12.78
N LEU A 102 -12.23 -5.05 -12.45
CA LEU A 102 -13.39 -5.96 -12.43
C LEU A 102 -13.69 -6.50 -13.83
N GLU A 103 -13.62 -5.65 -14.86
CA GLU A 103 -13.79 -6.07 -16.26
C GLU A 103 -12.75 -7.12 -16.67
N ARG A 104 -11.47 -6.90 -16.31
CA ARG A 104 -10.38 -7.82 -16.65
C ARG A 104 -10.42 -9.13 -15.89
N LEU A 105 -10.79 -9.09 -14.61
CA LEU A 105 -10.87 -10.28 -13.78
C LEU A 105 -12.14 -11.10 -14.06
N GLY A 106 -13.23 -10.47 -14.52
CA GLY A 106 -14.48 -11.13 -14.87
C GLY A 106 -14.94 -12.14 -13.81
N GLU A 107 -15.21 -13.36 -14.25
CA GLU A 107 -15.65 -14.44 -13.35
C GLU A 107 -14.56 -14.89 -12.35
N ASP A 108 -13.29 -14.66 -12.64
CA ASP A 108 -12.20 -15.04 -11.73
C ASP A 108 -12.25 -14.23 -10.45
N PHE A 109 -12.74 -12.98 -10.48
CA PHE A 109 -12.96 -12.18 -9.29
C PHE A 109 -14.00 -12.79 -8.35
N LYS A 110 -15.07 -13.36 -8.89
CA LYS A 110 -16.11 -14.04 -8.11
C LYS A 110 -15.62 -15.34 -7.48
N ARG A 111 -14.61 -15.97 -8.08
CA ARG A 111 -14.00 -17.22 -7.61
C ARG A 111 -12.81 -17.00 -6.71
N ALA A 112 -12.24 -15.79 -6.68
CA ALA A 112 -11.14 -15.49 -5.78
C ALA A 112 -11.59 -15.79 -4.36
N PRO A 113 -10.95 -16.72 -3.65
CA PRO A 113 -11.29 -16.97 -2.26
C PRO A 113 -11.07 -15.66 -1.54
N TYR A 114 -12.15 -15.07 -1.04
CA TYR A 114 -12.00 -14.02 -0.05
C TYR A 114 -11.07 -14.61 0.99
N LEU A 115 -9.89 -14.02 1.15
CA LEU A 115 -9.06 -14.29 2.29
C LEU A 115 -9.93 -13.89 3.48
N LYS A 116 -10.70 -14.85 3.99
CA LYS A 116 -11.30 -14.71 5.32
C LYS A 116 -10.11 -14.34 6.18
N PRO A 117 -10.08 -13.17 6.82
CA PRO A 117 -9.05 -12.91 7.79
C PRO A 117 -9.08 -14.13 8.70
N LYS A 118 -8.05 -14.98 8.63
CA LYS A 118 -7.86 -16.03 9.63
C LYS A 118 -7.87 -15.24 10.91
N GLY A 119 -8.90 -15.47 11.71
CA GLY A 119 -9.19 -14.65 12.84
C GLY A 119 -7.92 -14.24 13.52
N ILE A 120 -7.81 -12.96 13.80
CA ILE A 120 -6.80 -12.43 14.71
C ILE A 120 -7.08 -13.22 15.98
N GLY A 121 -6.38 -14.34 16.12
CA GLY A 121 -6.59 -15.29 17.17
C GLY A 121 -6.29 -14.63 18.50
N GLY A 122 -7.29 -14.60 19.32
CA GLY A 122 -7.19 -14.66 20.75
C GLY A 122 -6.34 -13.58 21.42
N ILE A 123 -7.03 -12.55 21.89
CA ILE A 123 -6.71 -11.97 23.20
C ILE A 123 -7.43 -12.81 24.24
#